data_fe075c8c38ed4c7fdbc7227302c93d90
#
_entry.id   fe075c8c38ed4c7fdbc7227302c93d90
#
_cell.length_a   1.000
_cell.length_b   1.000
_cell.length_c   1.000
_cell.angle_alpha   90.00
_cell.angle_beta   90.00
_cell.angle_gamma   90.00
#
_symmetry.space_group_name_H-M   'P 1'
#
loop_
_entity.id
_entity.type
_entity.pdbx_description
1 polymer ?
#
loop_
_entity_poly.entity_id
_entity_poly.type
_entity_poly.pdbx_seq_one_letter_code
_entity_poly.pdbx_strand_id
1 'polypeptide(L)'
;SPKNEEKLKDLMAKPNVKIVWGDLNDYDSILEGVTGSDYVLHVGGMVSPTADWKPYKTQKTNIGAAQSICKAVLAQPDPDAVKVCYIGTVAETGDRNYPIHWGRCGDPIKISIYDHYAISKTVAERTFVESGIKNWVVMRQSGILYPNILKNMDPIMFHVPINGVLEWCTVEDSGRLMCNLVLEDKAG
;
A
#
# COMPACT_ATOMS: atom_id res chain seq x y z
N SER A 1 -3.30 9.30 15.42
CA SER A 1 -4.16 10.41 15.89
C SER A 1 -5.09 9.90 16.99
N PRO A 2 -5.35 10.67 18.07
CA PRO A 2 -6.30 10.28 19.14
C PRO A 2 -7.67 9.84 18.63
N LYS A 3 -8.10 10.36 17.48
CA LYS A 3 -9.36 9.95 16.79
C LYS A 3 -9.39 8.48 16.35
N ASN A 4 -8.25 7.80 16.34
CA ASN A 4 -8.15 6.39 15.94
C ASN A 4 -7.99 5.43 17.13
N GLU A 5 -7.83 5.91 18.34
CA GLU A 5 -7.65 5.06 19.54
C GLU A 5 -8.80 4.07 19.72
N GLU A 6 -10.03 4.54 19.58
CA GLU A 6 -11.20 3.66 19.68
C GLU A 6 -11.19 2.53 18.63
N LYS A 7 -10.74 2.82 17.39
CA LYS A 7 -10.62 1.83 16.33
C LYS A 7 -9.51 0.81 16.58
N LEU A 8 -8.51 1.17 17.35
CA LEU A 8 -7.34 0.35 17.65
C LEU A 8 -7.41 -0.31 19.03
N LYS A 9 -8.50 -0.09 19.79
CA LYS A 9 -8.67 -0.57 21.16
C LYS A 9 -8.35 -2.06 21.34
N ASP A 10 -8.88 -2.89 20.43
CA ASP A 10 -8.68 -4.33 20.48
C ASP A 10 -7.23 -4.74 20.16
N LEU A 11 -6.56 -3.98 19.27
CA LEU A 11 -5.14 -4.17 19.00
C LEU A 11 -4.27 -3.73 20.16
N MET A 12 -4.58 -2.58 20.74
CA MET A 12 -3.83 -2.04 21.89
C MET A 12 -3.94 -2.92 23.14
N ALA A 13 -5.00 -3.71 23.25
CA ALA A 13 -5.16 -4.67 24.36
C ALA A 13 -4.28 -5.93 24.21
N LYS A 14 -3.68 -6.16 23.04
CA LYS A 14 -2.82 -7.33 22.81
C LYS A 14 -1.43 -7.10 23.39
N PRO A 15 -0.88 -8.04 24.19
CA PRO A 15 0.41 -7.84 24.85
C PRO A 15 1.62 -7.75 23.89
N ASN A 16 1.47 -8.26 22.69
CA ASN A 16 2.50 -8.27 21.64
C ASN A 16 2.36 -7.14 20.62
N VAL A 17 1.51 -6.15 20.89
CA VAL A 17 1.29 -5.01 20.01
C VAL A 17 1.77 -3.72 20.66
N LYS A 18 2.70 -3.03 20.01
CA LYS A 18 3.13 -1.68 20.35
C LYS A 18 2.61 -0.70 19.30
N ILE A 19 1.93 0.36 19.71
CA ILE A 19 1.50 1.43 18.83
C ILE A 19 2.52 2.56 18.88
N VAL A 20 3.05 2.90 17.70
CA VAL A 20 3.86 4.11 17.48
C VAL A 20 2.97 5.13 16.77
N TRP A 21 2.73 6.26 17.41
CA TRP A 21 1.94 7.35 16.83
C TRP A 21 2.83 8.27 16.03
N GLY A 22 2.54 8.43 14.74
CA GLY A 22 3.34 9.27 13.86
C GLY A 22 2.58 9.72 12.62
N ASP A 23 3.29 10.40 11.74
CA ASP A 23 2.81 10.83 10.42
C ASP A 23 3.72 10.27 9.34
N LEU A 24 3.14 9.79 8.23
CA LEU A 24 3.89 9.29 7.07
C LEU A 24 4.78 10.37 6.40
N ASN A 25 4.54 11.65 6.70
CA ASN A 25 5.39 12.75 6.24
C ASN A 25 6.51 13.12 7.23
N ASP A 26 6.58 12.43 8.38
CA ASP A 26 7.60 12.63 9.40
C ASP A 26 8.55 11.43 9.43
N TYR A 27 9.80 11.69 9.02
CA TYR A 27 10.83 10.65 8.93
C TYR A 27 11.16 10.04 10.31
N ASP A 28 11.18 10.84 11.37
CA ASP A 28 11.57 10.34 12.69
C ASP A 28 10.53 9.35 13.24
N SER A 29 9.24 9.61 13.00
CA SER A 29 8.15 8.68 13.31
C SER A 29 8.28 7.35 12.54
N ILE A 30 8.66 7.43 11.27
CA ILE A 30 8.87 6.24 10.43
C ILE A 30 10.10 5.47 10.91
N LEU A 31 11.20 6.16 11.20
CA LEU A 31 12.42 5.56 11.70
C LEU A 31 12.18 4.83 13.03
N GLU A 32 11.42 5.44 13.96
CA GLU A 32 11.04 4.78 15.21
C GLU A 32 10.26 3.48 14.95
N GLY A 33 9.30 3.51 14.02
CA GLY A 33 8.50 2.32 13.67
C GLY A 33 9.29 1.21 12.98
N VAL A 34 10.32 1.56 12.20
CA VAL A 34 11.16 0.60 11.45
C VAL A 34 12.30 0.04 12.30
N THR A 35 12.77 0.80 13.28
CA THR A 35 13.94 0.41 14.08
C THR A 35 13.74 -0.94 14.79
N GLY A 36 14.62 -1.90 14.51
CA GLY A 36 14.60 -3.23 15.08
C GLY A 36 13.51 -4.17 14.54
N SER A 37 12.90 -3.81 13.40
CA SER A 37 11.91 -4.65 12.73
C SER A 37 12.58 -5.62 11.76
N ASP A 38 12.17 -6.89 11.78
CA ASP A 38 12.56 -7.90 10.77
C ASP A 38 11.73 -7.75 9.48
N TYR A 39 10.47 -7.28 9.62
CA TYR A 39 9.51 -7.14 8.53
C TYR A 39 8.86 -5.76 8.56
N VAL A 40 8.77 -5.11 7.40
CA VAL A 40 8.09 -3.82 7.23
C VAL A 40 6.97 -3.97 6.21
N LEU A 41 5.72 -3.81 6.66
CA LEU A 41 4.53 -3.84 5.80
C LEU A 41 4.06 -2.40 5.56
N HIS A 42 4.36 -1.83 4.39
CA HIS A 42 3.93 -0.47 4.06
C HIS A 42 2.54 -0.48 3.44
N VAL A 43 1.52 -0.37 4.29
CA VAL A 43 0.09 -0.37 3.91
C VAL A 43 -0.49 1.05 3.85
N GLY A 44 0.15 2.00 4.52
CA GLY A 44 -0.34 3.38 4.64
C GLY A 44 -0.25 4.19 3.35
N GLY A 45 -1.17 5.13 3.17
CA GLY A 45 -1.15 6.07 2.05
C GLY A 45 -2.48 6.77 1.85
N MET A 46 -2.49 7.77 0.97
CA MET A 46 -3.71 8.40 0.48
C MET A 46 -4.28 7.60 -0.69
N VAL A 47 -5.59 7.38 -0.67
CA VAL A 47 -6.33 6.62 -1.69
C VAL A 47 -7.41 7.46 -2.36
N SER A 48 -7.85 7.06 -3.55
CA SER A 48 -8.98 7.69 -4.24
C SER A 48 -10.29 7.50 -3.42
N PRO A 49 -11.25 8.45 -3.49
CA PRO A 49 -11.22 9.64 -4.36
C PRO A 49 -10.43 10.82 -3.78
N THR A 50 -10.02 10.76 -2.50
CA THR A 50 -9.28 11.88 -1.84
C THR A 50 -7.94 12.14 -2.52
N ALA A 51 -7.30 11.11 -3.03
CA ALA A 51 -6.03 11.22 -3.74
C ALA A 51 -6.14 12.14 -4.98
N ASP A 52 -7.23 12.01 -5.73
CA ASP A 52 -7.45 12.76 -6.96
C ASP A 52 -7.87 14.21 -6.70
N TRP A 53 -8.56 14.44 -5.58
CA TRP A 53 -8.92 15.81 -5.16
C TRP A 53 -7.76 16.60 -4.57
N LYS A 54 -6.71 15.91 -4.11
CA LYS A 54 -5.54 16.53 -3.46
C LYS A 54 -4.23 15.98 -4.04
N PRO A 55 -3.99 16.11 -5.36
CA PRO A 55 -2.90 15.44 -6.05
C PRO A 55 -1.52 15.77 -5.47
N TYR A 56 -1.25 17.04 -5.17
CA TYR A 56 0.02 17.45 -4.57
C TYR A 56 0.26 16.77 -3.21
N LYS A 57 -0.76 16.78 -2.33
CA LYS A 57 -0.66 16.14 -1.02
C LYS A 57 -0.48 14.62 -1.16
N THR A 58 -1.18 14.01 -2.11
CA THR A 58 -1.10 12.58 -2.40
C THR A 58 0.31 12.18 -2.82
N GLN A 59 0.89 12.89 -3.77
CA GLN A 59 2.27 12.64 -4.20
C GLN A 59 3.24 12.82 -3.05
N LYS A 60 3.16 13.92 -2.32
CA LYS A 60 4.01 14.17 -1.16
C LYS A 60 3.91 13.07 -0.11
N THR A 61 2.69 12.61 0.22
CA THR A 61 2.48 11.58 1.25
C THR A 61 2.90 10.20 0.74
N ASN A 62 2.41 9.75 -0.42
CA ASN A 62 2.64 8.38 -0.87
C ASN A 62 4.10 8.16 -1.29
N ILE A 63 4.67 9.10 -2.05
CA ILE A 63 6.06 9.00 -2.51
C ILE A 63 7.02 9.30 -1.36
N GLY A 64 6.75 10.36 -0.58
CA GLY A 64 7.59 10.73 0.55
C GLY A 64 7.66 9.66 1.63
N ALA A 65 6.53 8.99 1.92
CA ALA A 65 6.53 7.85 2.85
C ALA A 65 7.39 6.68 2.33
N ALA A 66 7.28 6.34 1.03
CA ALA A 66 8.10 5.30 0.43
C ALA A 66 9.60 5.63 0.54
N GLN A 67 9.99 6.86 0.21
CA GLN A 67 11.38 7.33 0.34
C GLN A 67 11.87 7.27 1.79
N SER A 68 11.04 7.71 2.74
CA SER A 68 11.36 7.70 4.17
C SER A 68 11.51 6.28 4.71
N ILE A 69 10.64 5.35 4.32
CA ILE A 69 10.75 3.94 4.70
C ILE A 69 12.01 3.31 4.12
N CYS A 70 12.31 3.53 2.84
CA CYS A 70 13.55 3.02 2.23
C CYS A 70 14.77 3.55 2.97
N LYS A 71 14.81 4.85 3.27
CA LYS A 71 15.89 5.47 4.04
C LYS A 71 16.00 4.88 5.45
N ALA A 72 14.88 4.65 6.14
CA ALA A 72 14.85 4.09 7.49
C ALA A 72 15.31 2.63 7.51
N VAL A 73 14.93 1.82 6.53
CA VAL A 73 15.41 0.42 6.38
C VAL A 73 16.90 0.38 6.10
N LEU A 74 17.39 1.19 5.17
CA LEU A 74 18.82 1.25 4.85
C LEU A 74 19.69 1.80 5.99
N ALA A 75 19.10 2.49 6.95
CA ALA A 75 19.77 2.98 8.15
C ALA A 75 19.85 1.93 9.29
N GLN A 76 19.22 0.74 9.14
CA GLN A 76 19.34 -0.31 10.14
C GLN A 76 20.75 -0.92 10.15
N PRO A 77 21.19 -1.50 11.28
CA PRO A 77 22.51 -2.15 11.39
C PRO A 77 22.72 -3.27 10.35
N ASP A 78 21.68 -4.02 10.02
CA ASP A 78 21.66 -5.04 8.97
C ASP A 78 20.43 -4.82 8.08
N PRO A 79 20.49 -3.95 7.08
CA PRO A 79 19.37 -3.66 6.20
C PRO A 79 18.99 -4.84 5.31
N ASP A 80 19.91 -5.76 5.04
CA ASP A 80 19.66 -6.94 4.20
C ASP A 80 18.81 -7.99 4.94
N ALA A 81 18.78 -7.97 6.27
CA ALA A 81 17.91 -8.82 7.09
C ALA A 81 16.45 -8.32 7.13
N VAL A 82 16.20 -7.04 6.82
CA VAL A 82 14.85 -6.46 6.85
C VAL A 82 14.12 -6.75 5.56
N LYS A 83 12.99 -7.46 5.63
CA LYS A 83 12.13 -7.68 4.46
C LYS A 83 11.01 -6.66 4.39
N VAL A 84 10.87 -6.00 3.25
CA VAL A 84 9.87 -4.95 3.01
C VAL A 84 8.78 -5.44 2.06
N CYS A 85 7.53 -5.38 2.49
CA CYS A 85 6.37 -5.57 1.62
C CYS A 85 5.72 -4.22 1.34
N TYR A 86 5.81 -3.76 0.11
CA TYR A 86 5.10 -2.57 -0.35
C TYR A 86 3.75 -2.96 -0.95
N ILE A 87 2.69 -2.28 -0.52
CA ILE A 87 1.37 -2.47 -1.08
C ILE A 87 1.16 -1.49 -2.24
N GLY A 88 1.28 -2.02 -3.47
CA GLY A 88 0.96 -1.36 -4.73
C GLY A 88 -0.54 -1.42 -5.04
N THR A 89 -0.88 -1.21 -6.29
CA THR A 89 -2.27 -1.22 -6.77
C THR A 89 -2.37 -1.74 -8.20
N VAL A 90 -3.44 -2.45 -8.52
CA VAL A 90 -3.74 -2.86 -9.91
C VAL A 90 -4.01 -1.66 -10.82
N ALA A 91 -4.33 -0.48 -10.28
CA ALA A 91 -4.48 0.76 -11.05
C ALA A 91 -3.20 1.14 -11.84
N GLU A 92 -2.03 0.63 -11.42
CA GLU A 92 -0.76 0.83 -12.12
C GLU A 92 -0.73 0.19 -13.51
N THR A 93 -1.58 -0.82 -13.77
CA THR A 93 -1.69 -1.47 -15.07
C THR A 93 -2.74 -0.82 -15.99
N GLY A 94 -3.45 0.19 -15.49
CA GLY A 94 -4.41 1.00 -16.24
C GLY A 94 -5.66 0.24 -16.68
N ASP A 95 -6.36 0.83 -17.65
CA ASP A 95 -7.60 0.27 -18.18
C ASP A 95 -7.38 -1.04 -18.92
N ARG A 96 -8.23 -2.00 -18.64
CA ARG A 96 -8.28 -3.31 -19.29
C ARG A 96 -9.54 -3.44 -20.12
N ASN A 97 -9.63 -2.60 -21.17
CA ASN A 97 -10.74 -2.58 -22.09
C ASN A 97 -10.75 -3.82 -23.00
N TYR A 98 -11.84 -3.96 -23.74
CA TYR A 98 -12.01 -5.05 -24.72
C TYR A 98 -10.84 -5.14 -25.74
N PRO A 99 -10.40 -6.34 -26.09
CA PRO A 99 -10.84 -7.64 -25.57
C PRO A 99 -10.44 -7.80 -24.09
N ILE A 100 -11.31 -8.41 -23.26
CA ILE A 100 -11.10 -8.57 -21.82
C ILE A 100 -9.70 -9.10 -21.56
N HIS A 101 -8.94 -8.32 -20.82
CA HIS A 101 -7.55 -8.63 -20.51
C HIS A 101 -7.42 -8.95 -19.02
N TRP A 102 -7.14 -10.20 -18.72
CA TRP A 102 -6.86 -10.64 -17.35
C TRP A 102 -5.52 -10.09 -16.88
N GLY A 103 -5.49 -9.57 -15.63
CA GLY A 103 -4.26 -9.13 -14.99
C GLY A 103 -3.32 -10.30 -14.74
N ARG A 104 -2.03 -10.08 -15.01
CA ARG A 104 -0.96 -11.05 -14.82
C ARG A 104 0.20 -10.40 -14.09
N CYS A 105 0.93 -11.19 -13.31
CA CYS A 105 2.23 -10.75 -12.81
C CYS A 105 3.14 -10.40 -13.99
N GLY A 106 3.80 -9.26 -13.92
CA GLY A 106 4.67 -8.78 -15.01
C GLY A 106 3.96 -8.01 -16.11
N ASP A 107 2.65 -7.77 -16.03
CA ASP A 107 1.98 -6.85 -16.95
C ASP A 107 2.65 -5.46 -16.88
N PRO A 108 2.85 -4.81 -18.03
CA PRO A 108 3.51 -3.51 -18.07
C PRO A 108 2.70 -2.45 -17.34
N ILE A 109 3.41 -1.56 -16.66
CA ILE A 109 2.82 -0.37 -16.07
C ILE A 109 2.25 0.52 -17.19
N LYS A 110 0.96 0.85 -17.10
CA LYS A 110 0.23 1.65 -18.06
C LYS A 110 -0.79 2.54 -17.36
N ILE A 111 -0.31 3.45 -16.54
CA ILE A 111 -1.15 4.36 -15.76
C ILE A 111 -1.85 5.39 -16.64
N SER A 112 -3.05 5.78 -16.23
CA SER A 112 -3.70 6.97 -16.78
C SER A 112 -3.00 8.22 -16.23
N ILE A 113 -2.73 9.19 -17.10
CA ILE A 113 -2.16 10.49 -16.70
C ILE A 113 -3.09 11.32 -15.82
N TYR A 114 -4.36 10.96 -15.75
CA TYR A 114 -5.38 11.62 -14.92
C TYR A 114 -5.58 10.93 -13.56
N ASP A 115 -5.01 9.75 -13.37
CA ASP A 115 -5.10 9.01 -12.12
C ASP A 115 -3.93 9.36 -11.19
N HIS A 116 -4.12 10.40 -10.39
CA HIS A 116 -3.09 10.87 -9.45
C HIS A 116 -2.75 9.83 -8.37
N TYR A 117 -3.71 8.98 -8.01
CA TYR A 117 -3.45 7.86 -7.11
C TYR A 117 -2.50 6.85 -7.73
N ALA A 118 -2.83 6.33 -8.93
CA ALA A 118 -1.99 5.37 -9.64
C ALA A 118 -0.59 5.93 -9.91
N ILE A 119 -0.48 7.20 -10.33
CA ILE A 119 0.81 7.88 -10.52
C ILE A 119 1.63 7.84 -9.22
N SER A 120 1.04 8.25 -8.10
CA SER A 120 1.75 8.28 -6.81
C SER A 120 2.19 6.89 -6.34
N LYS A 121 1.35 5.87 -6.55
CA LYS A 121 1.64 4.48 -6.17
C LYS A 121 2.73 3.88 -7.05
N THR A 122 2.71 4.14 -8.36
CA THR A 122 3.75 3.71 -9.30
C THR A 122 5.11 4.29 -8.96
N VAL A 123 5.18 5.59 -8.66
CA VAL A 123 6.44 6.23 -8.27
C VAL A 123 6.94 5.68 -6.93
N ALA A 124 6.04 5.45 -5.97
CA ALA A 124 6.38 4.84 -4.69
C ALA A 124 6.89 3.38 -4.86
N GLU A 125 6.25 2.56 -5.71
CA GLU A 125 6.73 1.22 -6.04
C GLU A 125 8.15 1.26 -6.61
N ARG A 126 8.36 2.12 -7.60
CA ARG A 126 9.67 2.30 -8.21
C ARG A 126 10.74 2.75 -7.21
N THR A 127 10.35 3.56 -6.22
CA THR A 127 11.25 3.95 -5.13
C THR A 127 11.76 2.73 -4.36
N PHE A 128 10.92 1.75 -4.06
CA PHE A 128 11.35 0.50 -3.42
C PHE A 128 12.25 -0.33 -4.32
N VAL A 129 11.86 -0.51 -5.59
CA VAL A 129 12.63 -1.31 -6.57
C VAL A 129 14.04 -0.74 -6.78
N GLU A 130 14.18 0.58 -6.80
CA GLU A 130 15.45 1.29 -7.07
C GLU A 130 16.19 1.69 -5.78
N SER A 131 15.65 1.39 -4.60
CA SER A 131 16.20 1.86 -3.31
C SER A 131 17.55 1.28 -2.93
N GLY A 132 17.91 0.12 -3.46
CA GLY A 132 19.06 -0.67 -3.01
C GLY A 132 18.73 -1.65 -1.88
N ILE A 133 17.52 -1.67 -1.33
CA ILE A 133 17.03 -2.72 -0.42
C ILE A 133 17.02 -4.03 -1.19
N LYS A 134 17.65 -5.07 -0.65
CA LYS A 134 17.75 -6.36 -1.34
C LYS A 134 16.54 -7.27 -1.12
N ASN A 135 15.90 -7.15 0.04
CA ASN A 135 14.82 -8.04 0.45
C ASN A 135 13.49 -7.30 0.44
N TRP A 136 12.85 -7.25 -0.72
CA TRP A 136 11.56 -6.57 -0.90
C TRP A 136 10.59 -7.38 -1.76
N VAL A 137 9.31 -7.12 -1.57
CA VAL A 137 8.22 -7.64 -2.40
C VAL A 137 7.17 -6.55 -2.61
N VAL A 138 6.59 -6.50 -3.80
CA VAL A 138 5.48 -5.62 -4.14
C VAL A 138 4.21 -6.44 -4.33
N MET A 139 3.15 -6.06 -3.61
CA MET A 139 1.83 -6.65 -3.73
C MET A 139 0.87 -5.63 -4.33
N ARG A 140 0.57 -5.72 -5.63
CA ARG A 140 -0.43 -4.87 -6.28
C ARG A 140 -1.82 -5.40 -5.98
N GLN A 141 -2.54 -4.70 -5.11
CA GLN A 141 -3.88 -5.08 -4.68
C GLN A 141 -4.98 -4.54 -5.59
N SER A 142 -6.03 -5.34 -5.74
CA SER A 142 -7.33 -4.95 -6.29
C SER A 142 -8.19 -4.23 -5.24
N GLY A 143 -9.47 -4.05 -5.50
CA GLY A 143 -10.41 -3.53 -4.52
C GLY A 143 -10.52 -4.43 -3.28
N ILE A 144 -10.62 -3.85 -2.09
CA ILE A 144 -10.74 -4.59 -0.83
C ILE A 144 -12.16 -4.49 -0.30
N LEU A 145 -12.81 -5.65 -0.15
CA LEU A 145 -14.14 -5.76 0.46
C LEU A 145 -14.03 -5.82 1.98
N TYR A 146 -14.77 -4.93 2.64
CA TYR A 146 -14.88 -4.90 4.10
C TYR A 146 -16.32 -4.59 4.51
N PRO A 147 -16.78 -4.95 5.73
CA PRO A 147 -18.20 -4.91 6.12
C PRO A 147 -18.91 -3.56 5.93
N ASN A 148 -18.19 -2.46 6.06
CA ASN A 148 -18.74 -1.11 5.93
C ASN A 148 -18.39 -0.42 4.59
N ILE A 149 -17.99 -1.17 3.57
CA ILE A 149 -17.54 -0.60 2.28
C ILE A 149 -18.59 0.31 1.66
N LEU A 150 -19.87 -0.08 1.70
CA LEU A 150 -20.96 0.71 1.11
C LEU A 150 -21.13 2.10 1.72
N LYS A 151 -20.71 2.29 2.97
CA LYS A 151 -20.75 3.61 3.63
C LYS A 151 -19.64 4.55 3.15
N ASN A 152 -18.58 3.99 2.57
CA ASN A 152 -17.38 4.73 2.16
C ASN A 152 -17.12 4.63 0.65
N MET A 153 -17.97 3.90 -0.07
CA MET A 153 -17.85 3.72 -1.52
C MET A 153 -18.17 5.03 -2.24
N ASP A 154 -17.33 5.40 -3.19
CA ASP A 154 -17.61 6.54 -4.05
C ASP A 154 -18.84 6.26 -4.91
N PRO A 155 -19.82 7.18 -5.00
CA PRO A 155 -21.01 7.02 -5.85
C PRO A 155 -20.70 6.69 -7.31
N ILE A 156 -19.57 7.06 -7.83
CA ILE A 156 -19.13 6.74 -9.20
C ILE A 156 -19.10 5.22 -9.45
N MET A 157 -18.89 4.41 -8.40
CA MET A 157 -18.91 2.96 -8.51
C MET A 157 -20.25 2.39 -8.95
N PHE A 158 -21.35 3.16 -8.81
CA PHE A 158 -22.68 2.79 -9.27
C PHE A 158 -22.97 3.25 -10.71
N HIS A 159 -22.01 3.91 -11.36
CA HIS A 159 -22.10 4.39 -12.74
C HIS A 159 -21.23 3.59 -13.71
N VAL A 160 -20.70 2.45 -13.27
CA VAL A 160 -19.96 1.53 -14.14
C VAL A 160 -20.93 0.79 -15.08
N PRO A 161 -20.51 0.40 -16.29
CA PRO A 161 -21.32 -0.40 -17.19
C PRO A 161 -21.75 -1.71 -16.53
N ILE A 162 -23.01 -2.14 -16.76
CA ILE A 162 -23.58 -3.36 -16.15
C ILE A 162 -22.82 -4.64 -16.51
N ASN A 163 -22.11 -4.64 -17.64
CA ASN A 163 -21.24 -5.72 -18.07
C ASN A 163 -19.75 -5.50 -17.69
N GLY A 164 -19.48 -4.48 -16.88
CA GLY A 164 -18.15 -4.25 -16.31
C GLY A 164 -17.75 -5.36 -15.34
N VAL A 165 -16.46 -5.66 -15.29
CA VAL A 165 -15.87 -6.62 -14.35
C VAL A 165 -14.95 -5.88 -13.40
N LEU A 166 -15.14 -6.11 -12.10
CA LEU A 166 -14.29 -5.57 -11.04
C LEU A 166 -13.69 -6.72 -10.24
N GLU A 167 -12.40 -6.60 -9.96
CA GLU A 167 -11.68 -7.57 -9.12
C GLU A 167 -11.66 -7.10 -7.68
N TRP A 168 -11.98 -8.00 -6.76
CA TRP A 168 -12.02 -7.74 -5.33
C TRP A 168 -11.37 -8.87 -4.54
N CYS A 169 -10.77 -8.52 -3.41
CA CYS A 169 -10.37 -9.47 -2.39
C CYS A 169 -10.98 -9.09 -1.04
N THR A 170 -11.07 -10.03 -0.11
CA THR A 170 -11.50 -9.73 1.25
C THR A 170 -10.37 -9.09 2.06
N VAL A 171 -10.71 -8.38 3.13
CA VAL A 171 -9.69 -7.81 4.03
C VAL A 171 -8.87 -8.91 4.72
N GLU A 172 -9.51 -10.04 5.02
CA GLU A 172 -8.88 -11.21 5.64
C GLU A 172 -7.86 -11.87 4.69
N ASP A 173 -8.23 -12.05 3.42
CA ASP A 173 -7.33 -12.63 2.42
C ASP A 173 -6.18 -11.71 2.10
N SER A 174 -6.44 -10.39 2.00
CA SER A 174 -5.40 -9.38 1.84
C SER A 174 -4.39 -9.43 2.99
N GLY A 175 -4.87 -9.44 4.24
CA GLY A 175 -4.00 -9.53 5.42
C GLY A 175 -3.19 -10.82 5.48
N ARG A 176 -3.83 -11.97 5.19
CA ARG A 176 -3.15 -13.28 5.14
C ARG A 176 -2.07 -13.33 4.08
N LEU A 177 -2.38 -12.81 2.88
CA LEU A 177 -1.40 -12.78 1.79
C LEU A 177 -0.21 -11.89 2.13
N MET A 178 -0.42 -10.71 2.71
CA MET A 178 0.66 -9.84 3.16
C MET A 178 1.59 -10.54 4.17
N CYS A 179 1.01 -11.24 5.16
CA CYS A 179 1.81 -12.00 6.13
C CYS A 179 2.61 -13.12 5.44
N ASN A 180 1.98 -13.88 4.54
CA ASN A 180 2.65 -14.96 3.82
C ASN A 180 3.80 -14.44 2.96
N LEU A 181 3.62 -13.31 2.26
CA LEU A 181 4.66 -12.71 1.42
C LEU A 181 5.93 -12.31 2.18
N VAL A 182 5.81 -11.89 3.44
CA VAL A 182 6.99 -11.55 4.25
C VAL A 182 7.59 -12.77 4.94
N LEU A 183 6.80 -13.79 5.26
CA LEU A 183 7.26 -15.01 5.93
C LEU A 183 7.86 -16.05 4.98
N GLU A 184 7.51 -15.99 3.69
CA GLU A 184 7.99 -16.92 2.67
C GLU A 184 9.32 -16.44 2.08
N ASP A 185 10.36 -17.29 2.14
CA ASP A 185 11.68 -16.98 1.57
C ASP A 185 11.70 -16.94 0.04
N LYS A 186 10.65 -17.47 -0.59
CA LYS A 186 10.54 -17.60 -2.06
C LYS A 186 9.71 -16.49 -2.72
N ALA A 187 9.16 -15.57 -1.96
CA ALA A 187 8.38 -14.44 -2.48
C ALA A 187 9.29 -13.26 -2.78
N GLY A 188 10.03 -13.34 -3.87
CA GLY A 188 10.91 -12.27 -4.34
C GLY A 188 11.49 -12.59 -5.70
#